data_8cbe546f2811603b8ec5213d1e576cbd
#
_entry.id   8cbe546f2811603b8ec5213d1e576cbd
#
_cell.length_a   1.000
_cell.length_b   1.000
_cell.length_c   1.000
_cell.angle_alpha   90.00
_cell.angle_beta   90.00
_cell.angle_gamma   90.00
#
_symmetry.space_group_name_H-M   'P 1'
#
loop_
_entity.id
_entity.type
_entity.pdbx_description
1 polymer ?
#
loop_
_entity_poly.entity_id
_entity_poly.type
_entity_poly.pdbx_seq_one_letter_code
_entity_poly.pdbx_strand_id
1 'polypeptide(L)'
;MPMEGSYVFNIYSLVLIFSSAPAFALAIWIGLKKNKNIFNWFSLLLIAAAWWSTAYGFELASQDHEQMLFWIRLEYLGICALPSLWLIFAFNFAGRDRWINPFTITIFSLYSVATYIAVFTNDSHHLFYASTAVDTISGPFPLLDIVPGPWYKLHTIIFYGMVVLGYLSLFLYLGSSKMLFKKQNLLVVVSTLIPLLVNITYIFLDLRPYHHIDLTPFAFLITAFIVAMGLLKVGLFDLSPIARAKVINQMKDGFVLVDPMGRISDFNTSFTVLVGKAENEIVGNSIADLFKENLSDLLLGSDKIIKQNDHYYELSHVAINERRKNIGQSILFKDVTDRVNSDRNLKAQRIELQ
;
A
#
# COMPACT_ATOMS: atom_id res chain seq x y z
N MET A 1 -29.11 -3.49 31.54
CA MET A 1 -30.39 -4.20 31.39
C MET A 1 -30.20 -5.28 30.33
N PRO A 2 -30.73 -6.50 30.51
CA PRO A 2 -30.66 -7.50 29.46
C PRO A 2 -31.48 -7.01 28.24
N MET A 3 -30.93 -7.11 27.04
CA MET A 3 -31.63 -6.81 25.80
C MET A 3 -32.69 -7.90 25.60
N GLU A 4 -33.98 -7.61 25.86
CA GLU A 4 -35.09 -8.56 25.73
C GLU A 4 -35.60 -8.75 24.31
N GLY A 5 -35.09 -7.97 23.32
CA GLY A 5 -35.50 -8.07 21.93
C GLY A 5 -34.85 -9.24 21.19
N SER A 6 -35.64 -9.98 20.41
CA SER A 6 -35.15 -11.02 19.52
C SER A 6 -34.46 -10.42 18.29
N TYR A 7 -33.23 -10.86 17.96
CA TYR A 7 -32.61 -10.54 16.68
C TYR A 7 -33.29 -11.26 15.54
N VAL A 8 -33.56 -10.57 14.44
CA VAL A 8 -34.08 -11.15 13.19
C VAL A 8 -33.02 -11.00 12.09
N PHE A 9 -32.25 -12.06 11.88
CA PHE A 9 -31.18 -12.05 10.90
C PHE A 9 -31.74 -12.05 9.48
N ASN A 10 -31.32 -11.07 8.69
CA ASN A 10 -31.63 -10.93 7.27
C ASN A 10 -30.38 -11.22 6.43
N ILE A 11 -30.51 -11.26 5.10
CA ILE A 11 -29.40 -11.60 4.21
C ILE A 11 -28.23 -10.62 4.33
N TYR A 12 -28.50 -9.31 4.53
CA TYR A 12 -27.45 -8.29 4.67
C TYR A 12 -26.67 -8.48 5.97
N SER A 13 -27.37 -8.71 7.10
CA SER A 13 -26.75 -8.96 8.39
C SER A 13 -25.87 -10.22 8.37
N LEU A 14 -26.38 -11.31 7.79
CA LEU A 14 -25.63 -12.57 7.68
C LEU A 14 -24.38 -12.42 6.80
N VAL A 15 -24.49 -11.77 5.66
CA VAL A 15 -23.35 -11.52 4.76
C VAL A 15 -22.26 -10.73 5.50
N LEU A 16 -22.60 -9.68 6.22
CA LEU A 16 -21.64 -8.86 6.96
C LEU A 16 -20.95 -9.66 8.06
N ILE A 17 -21.71 -10.37 8.91
CA ILE A 17 -21.18 -11.13 10.03
C ILE A 17 -20.27 -12.28 9.54
N PHE A 18 -20.72 -13.07 8.57
CA PHE A 18 -19.93 -14.21 8.11
C PHE A 18 -18.71 -13.80 7.30
N SER A 19 -18.78 -12.74 6.48
CA SER A 19 -17.64 -12.28 5.67
C SER A 19 -16.64 -11.45 6.47
N SER A 20 -16.99 -10.93 7.64
CA SER A 20 -16.03 -10.27 8.53
C SER A 20 -15.03 -11.26 9.16
N ALA A 21 -15.41 -12.51 9.40
CA ALA A 21 -14.53 -13.51 9.98
C ALA A 21 -13.26 -13.80 9.15
N PRO A 22 -13.32 -14.06 7.83
CA PRO A 22 -12.12 -14.15 7.01
C PRO A 22 -11.34 -12.83 6.94
N ALA A 23 -11.97 -11.67 7.05
CA ALA A 23 -11.26 -10.38 7.11
C ALA A 23 -10.45 -10.23 8.41
N PHE A 24 -11.00 -10.63 9.57
CA PHE A 24 -10.26 -10.75 10.83
C PHE A 24 -9.10 -11.75 10.73
N ALA A 25 -9.36 -12.94 10.19
CA ALA A 25 -8.32 -13.97 10.03
C ALA A 25 -7.17 -13.45 9.15
N LEU A 26 -7.48 -12.75 8.05
CA LEU A 26 -6.50 -12.11 7.18
C LEU A 26 -5.71 -11.02 7.94
N ALA A 27 -6.39 -10.17 8.70
CA ALA A 27 -5.76 -9.12 9.48
C ALA A 27 -4.76 -9.69 10.50
N ILE A 28 -5.18 -10.71 11.25
CA ILE A 28 -4.32 -11.40 12.22
C ILE A 28 -3.12 -12.05 11.51
N TRP A 29 -3.36 -12.77 10.42
CA TRP A 29 -2.29 -13.41 9.65
C TRP A 29 -1.27 -12.41 9.12
N ILE A 30 -1.71 -11.23 8.64
CA ILE A 30 -0.84 -10.14 8.20
C ILE A 30 -0.04 -9.59 9.38
N GLY A 31 -0.71 -9.30 10.52
CA GLY A 31 -0.06 -8.75 11.71
C GLY A 31 0.99 -9.68 12.34
N LEU A 32 0.81 -11.00 12.20
CA LEU A 32 1.79 -11.99 12.66
C LEU A 32 3.05 -12.10 11.79
N LYS A 33 3.02 -11.54 10.57
CA LYS A 33 4.22 -11.44 9.73
C LYS A 33 5.17 -10.38 10.28
N LYS A 34 6.06 -10.77 11.17
CA LYS A 34 6.94 -9.97 12.05
C LYS A 34 7.83 -8.89 11.40
N ASN A 35 7.76 -8.63 10.11
CA ASN A 35 8.87 -7.95 9.46
C ASN A 35 8.71 -6.47 9.13
N LYS A 36 7.55 -5.79 9.32
CA LYS A 36 7.47 -4.35 8.98
C LYS A 36 6.22 -3.64 9.54
N ASN A 37 6.41 -2.38 9.96
CA ASN A 37 5.36 -1.48 10.45
C ASN A 37 4.14 -1.37 9.52
N ILE A 38 4.34 -1.46 8.20
CA ILE A 38 3.26 -1.38 7.20
C ILE A 38 2.24 -2.52 7.36
N PHE A 39 2.69 -3.74 7.70
CA PHE A 39 1.79 -4.85 7.97
C PHE A 39 0.93 -4.59 9.20
N ASN A 40 1.51 -3.99 10.24
CA ASN A 40 0.78 -3.67 11.46
C ASN A 40 -0.30 -2.62 11.21
N TRP A 41 0.01 -1.53 10.49
CA TRP A 41 -0.97 -0.49 10.17
C TRP A 41 -2.10 -0.99 9.28
N PHE A 42 -1.76 -1.80 8.26
CA PHE A 42 -2.76 -2.41 7.39
C PHE A 42 -3.62 -3.45 8.14
N SER A 43 -3.02 -4.25 9.01
CA SER A 43 -3.73 -5.19 9.88
C SER A 43 -4.74 -4.47 10.77
N LEU A 44 -4.33 -3.38 11.44
CA LEU A 44 -5.23 -2.57 12.27
C LEU A 44 -6.37 -1.95 11.46
N LEU A 45 -6.09 -1.48 10.25
CA LEU A 45 -7.11 -0.96 9.33
C LEU A 45 -8.15 -2.03 8.98
N LEU A 46 -7.70 -3.26 8.68
CA LEU A 46 -8.59 -4.38 8.40
C LEU A 46 -9.40 -4.81 9.62
N ILE A 47 -8.79 -4.80 10.83
CA ILE A 47 -9.50 -5.10 12.08
C ILE A 47 -10.61 -4.07 12.31
N ALA A 48 -10.33 -2.78 12.15
CA ALA A 48 -11.31 -1.72 12.33
C ALA A 48 -12.48 -1.86 11.33
N ALA A 49 -12.19 -2.16 10.05
CA ALA A 49 -13.21 -2.38 9.04
C ALA A 49 -14.04 -3.65 9.29
N ALA A 50 -13.40 -4.76 9.67
CA ALA A 50 -14.08 -6.02 9.99
C ALA A 50 -14.95 -5.87 11.25
N TRP A 51 -14.47 -5.13 12.24
CA TRP A 51 -15.25 -4.81 13.44
C TRP A 51 -16.50 -4.01 13.10
N TRP A 52 -16.36 -2.94 12.31
CA TRP A 52 -17.51 -2.18 11.82
C TRP A 52 -18.49 -3.07 11.08
N SER A 53 -18.03 -3.88 10.13
CA SER A 53 -18.88 -4.79 9.36
C SER A 53 -19.64 -5.76 10.26
N THR A 54 -18.98 -6.30 11.30
CA THR A 54 -19.63 -7.22 12.27
C THR A 54 -20.71 -6.51 13.06
N ALA A 55 -20.38 -5.37 13.67
CA ALA A 55 -21.31 -4.62 14.51
C ALA A 55 -22.50 -4.11 13.69
N TYR A 56 -22.28 -3.61 12.48
CA TYR A 56 -23.33 -3.20 11.56
C TYR A 56 -24.23 -4.38 11.16
N GLY A 57 -23.67 -5.57 10.97
CA GLY A 57 -24.46 -6.78 10.74
C GLY A 57 -25.43 -7.10 11.89
N PHE A 58 -25.02 -6.87 13.12
CA PHE A 58 -25.92 -7.01 14.29
C PHE A 58 -26.91 -5.84 14.41
N GLU A 59 -26.51 -4.61 14.06
CA GLU A 59 -27.47 -3.48 13.97
C GLU A 59 -28.60 -3.80 12.99
N LEU A 60 -28.27 -4.29 11.79
CA LEU A 60 -29.25 -4.68 10.77
C LEU A 60 -30.14 -5.88 11.16
N ALA A 61 -29.73 -6.68 12.16
CA ALA A 61 -30.53 -7.75 12.73
C ALA A 61 -31.40 -7.30 13.91
N SER A 62 -31.15 -6.09 14.44
CA SER A 62 -31.86 -5.53 15.60
C SER A 62 -33.30 -5.14 15.24
N GLN A 63 -34.20 -5.25 16.21
CA GLN A 63 -35.63 -5.00 15.99
C GLN A 63 -36.14 -3.77 16.74
N ASP A 64 -35.39 -3.28 17.71
CA ASP A 64 -35.73 -2.12 18.52
C ASP A 64 -34.65 -1.05 18.55
N HIS A 65 -35.05 0.17 18.91
CA HIS A 65 -34.20 1.35 18.92
C HIS A 65 -32.97 1.22 19.85
N GLU A 66 -33.15 0.65 21.02
CA GLU A 66 -32.06 0.52 22.01
C GLU A 66 -31.00 -0.47 21.54
N GLN A 67 -31.40 -1.59 20.92
CA GLN A 67 -30.49 -2.55 20.32
C GLN A 67 -29.68 -1.91 19.16
N MET A 68 -30.35 -1.17 18.28
CA MET A 68 -29.67 -0.47 17.17
C MET A 68 -28.66 0.55 17.72
N LEU A 69 -29.05 1.37 18.71
CA LEU A 69 -28.15 2.32 19.34
C LEU A 69 -26.97 1.67 20.08
N PHE A 70 -27.19 0.50 20.66
CA PHE A 70 -26.10 -0.27 21.26
C PHE A 70 -25.05 -0.68 20.21
N TRP A 71 -25.50 -1.26 19.09
CA TRP A 71 -24.59 -1.71 18.05
C TRP A 71 -23.90 -0.56 17.31
N ILE A 72 -24.59 0.54 17.05
CA ILE A 72 -23.97 1.71 16.43
C ILE A 72 -22.85 2.29 17.30
N ARG A 73 -23.01 2.31 18.62
CA ARG A 73 -21.93 2.69 19.54
C ARG A 73 -20.72 1.77 19.42
N LEU A 74 -20.92 0.47 19.18
CA LEU A 74 -19.84 -0.48 18.95
C LEU A 74 -19.21 -0.32 17.56
N GLU A 75 -19.98 0.01 16.53
CA GLU A 75 -19.46 0.30 15.20
C GLU A 75 -18.44 1.43 15.22
N TYR A 76 -18.73 2.48 15.98
CA TYR A 76 -17.86 3.65 16.05
C TYR A 76 -16.49 3.38 16.69
N LEU A 77 -16.28 2.25 17.37
CA LEU A 77 -14.91 1.80 17.72
C LEU A 77 -14.06 1.60 16.47
N GLY A 78 -14.64 1.04 15.41
CA GLY A 78 -13.98 0.89 14.12
C GLY A 78 -13.96 2.18 13.31
N ILE A 79 -15.13 2.81 13.13
CA ILE A 79 -15.34 3.98 12.27
C ILE A 79 -14.42 5.14 12.65
N CYS A 80 -14.30 5.46 13.95
CA CYS A 80 -13.44 6.55 14.43
C CYS A 80 -11.95 6.32 14.15
N ALA A 81 -11.52 5.06 14.15
CA ALA A 81 -10.11 4.70 13.92
C ALA A 81 -9.74 4.69 12.42
N LEU A 82 -10.70 4.41 11.54
CA LEU A 82 -10.45 4.20 10.11
C LEU A 82 -9.71 5.35 9.42
N PRO A 83 -10.10 6.63 9.53
CA PRO A 83 -9.43 7.72 8.81
C PRO A 83 -7.98 7.90 9.26
N SER A 84 -7.72 7.76 10.56
CA SER A 84 -6.39 7.87 11.15
C SER A 84 -5.50 6.70 10.73
N LEU A 85 -6.00 5.47 10.81
CA LEU A 85 -5.29 4.27 10.38
C LEU A 85 -5.02 4.26 8.88
N TRP A 86 -5.99 4.72 8.08
CA TRP A 86 -5.83 4.90 6.64
C TRP A 86 -4.69 5.87 6.29
N LEU A 87 -4.68 7.06 6.93
CA LEU A 87 -3.67 8.07 6.64
C LEU A 87 -2.26 7.61 7.04
N ILE A 88 -2.14 6.96 8.21
CA ILE A 88 -0.86 6.37 8.66
C ILE A 88 -0.42 5.26 7.69
N PHE A 89 -1.32 4.37 7.30
CA PHE A 89 -1.03 3.34 6.32
C PHE A 89 -0.55 3.93 4.99
N ALA A 90 -1.26 4.94 4.45
CA ALA A 90 -0.92 5.59 3.19
C ALA A 90 0.46 6.28 3.25
N PHE A 91 0.79 6.96 4.35
CA PHE A 91 2.11 7.56 4.54
C PHE A 91 3.21 6.52 4.63
N ASN A 92 3.00 5.44 5.40
CA ASN A 92 3.98 4.37 5.52
C ASN A 92 4.19 3.64 4.19
N PHE A 93 3.10 3.36 3.45
CA PHE A 93 3.15 2.74 2.13
C PHE A 93 3.89 3.60 1.11
N ALA A 94 3.72 4.93 1.17
CA ALA A 94 4.41 5.89 0.31
C ALA A 94 5.85 6.21 0.76
N GLY A 95 6.39 5.52 1.78
CA GLY A 95 7.74 5.74 2.30
C GLY A 95 7.92 7.10 3.02
N ARG A 96 6.84 7.69 3.51
CA ARG A 96 6.84 8.97 4.23
C ARG A 96 6.87 8.78 5.75
N ASP A 97 7.69 7.87 6.25
CA ASP A 97 7.77 7.49 7.67
C ASP A 97 8.06 8.66 8.62
N ARG A 98 8.69 9.74 8.12
CA ARG A 98 8.94 10.96 8.90
C ARG A 98 7.66 11.64 9.41
N TRP A 99 6.55 11.42 8.74
CA TRP A 99 5.23 11.97 9.13
C TRP A 99 4.54 11.11 10.19
N ILE A 100 5.04 9.87 10.41
CA ILE A 100 4.53 8.94 11.40
C ILE A 100 5.42 9.00 12.63
N ASN A 101 5.22 10.02 13.44
CA ASN A 101 5.93 10.23 14.69
C ASN A 101 4.97 10.16 15.90
N PRO A 102 5.47 10.03 17.14
CA PRO A 102 4.62 9.92 18.32
C PRO A 102 3.60 11.05 18.44
N PHE A 103 3.95 12.28 18.07
CA PHE A 103 3.05 13.43 18.13
C PHE A 103 1.87 13.29 17.17
N THR A 104 2.13 12.90 15.91
CA THR A 104 1.08 12.66 14.90
C THR A 104 0.16 11.51 15.31
N ILE A 105 0.73 10.41 15.82
CA ILE A 105 -0.06 9.26 16.31
C ILE A 105 -0.92 9.69 17.48
N THR A 106 -0.39 10.46 18.43
CA THR A 106 -1.14 10.95 19.58
C THR A 106 -2.32 11.83 19.15
N ILE A 107 -2.11 12.80 18.23
CA ILE A 107 -3.20 13.66 17.74
C ILE A 107 -4.31 12.83 17.07
N PHE A 108 -3.95 11.87 16.21
CA PHE A 108 -4.91 11.02 15.53
C PHE A 108 -5.66 10.12 16.52
N SER A 109 -4.97 9.58 17.53
CA SER A 109 -5.60 8.80 18.59
C SER A 109 -6.54 9.63 19.43
N LEU A 110 -6.14 10.85 19.83
CA LEU A 110 -7.00 11.77 20.57
C LEU A 110 -8.26 12.14 19.80
N TYR A 111 -8.13 12.43 18.51
CA TYR A 111 -9.27 12.67 17.63
C TYR A 111 -10.24 11.48 17.59
N SER A 112 -9.72 10.26 17.40
CA SER A 112 -10.54 9.04 17.35
C SER A 112 -11.25 8.80 18.70
N VAL A 113 -10.56 8.94 19.81
CA VAL A 113 -11.11 8.79 21.16
C VAL A 113 -12.14 9.89 21.46
N ALA A 114 -11.86 11.15 21.13
CA ALA A 114 -12.82 12.23 21.35
C ALA A 114 -14.12 12.03 20.56
N THR A 115 -14.00 11.57 19.30
CA THR A 115 -15.17 11.25 18.47
C THR A 115 -15.95 10.08 19.06
N TYR A 116 -15.27 9.02 19.50
CA TYR A 116 -15.92 7.89 20.15
C TYR A 116 -16.65 8.29 21.44
N ILE A 117 -16.03 9.12 22.28
CA ILE A 117 -16.68 9.67 23.49
C ILE A 117 -17.94 10.46 23.10
N ALA A 118 -17.87 11.31 22.06
CA ALA A 118 -19.01 12.08 21.60
C ALA A 118 -20.16 11.19 21.11
N VAL A 119 -19.87 10.05 20.47
CA VAL A 119 -20.91 9.05 20.11
C VAL A 119 -21.49 8.38 21.34
N PHE A 120 -20.61 7.91 22.24
CA PHE A 120 -21.03 7.13 23.41
C PHE A 120 -21.86 7.94 24.40
N THR A 121 -21.58 9.22 24.54
CA THR A 121 -22.27 10.16 25.46
C THR A 121 -23.35 11.00 24.75
N ASN A 122 -23.72 10.65 23.52
CA ASN A 122 -24.63 11.46 22.71
C ASN A 122 -25.99 11.74 23.36
N ASP A 123 -26.50 10.82 24.14
CA ASP A 123 -27.81 10.94 24.83
C ASP A 123 -27.86 12.16 25.77
N SER A 124 -26.70 12.66 26.25
CA SER A 124 -26.62 13.82 27.15
C SER A 124 -26.51 15.16 26.45
N HIS A 125 -26.06 15.20 25.18
CA HIS A 125 -25.74 16.47 24.51
C HIS A 125 -26.20 16.59 23.07
N HIS A 126 -26.60 15.50 22.42
CA HIS A 126 -27.07 15.43 21.02
C HIS A 126 -26.13 16.09 19.99
N LEU A 127 -24.81 16.14 20.27
CA LEU A 127 -23.83 16.75 19.38
C LEU A 127 -23.50 15.87 18.19
N PHE A 128 -23.52 14.54 18.36
CA PHE A 128 -23.19 13.61 17.30
C PHE A 128 -24.42 13.28 16.44
N TYR A 129 -25.50 12.81 17.05
CA TYR A 129 -26.81 12.66 16.45
C TYR A 129 -27.77 13.67 17.06
N ALA A 130 -28.39 14.52 16.27
CA ALA A 130 -29.40 15.48 16.72
C ALA A 130 -30.68 14.73 17.12
N SER A 131 -31.05 13.69 16.37
CA SER A 131 -32.11 12.76 16.72
C SER A 131 -31.89 11.42 16.00
N THR A 132 -32.51 10.34 16.55
CA THR A 132 -32.54 9.03 15.96
C THR A 132 -33.93 8.44 16.06
N ALA A 133 -34.36 7.71 15.02
CA ALA A 133 -35.68 7.05 14.99
C ALA A 133 -35.55 5.69 14.27
N VAL A 134 -36.49 4.80 14.51
CA VAL A 134 -36.58 3.54 13.77
C VAL A 134 -37.53 3.73 12.59
N ASP A 135 -37.02 3.54 11.38
CA ASP A 135 -37.81 3.50 10.18
C ASP A 135 -38.23 2.04 9.88
N THR A 136 -39.52 1.79 9.96
CA THR A 136 -40.14 0.47 9.67
C THR A 136 -40.83 0.44 8.31
N ILE A 137 -40.77 1.52 7.52
CA ILE A 137 -41.58 1.71 6.31
C ILE A 137 -40.69 1.65 5.05
N SER A 138 -39.51 2.25 5.10
CA SER A 138 -38.68 2.45 3.89
C SER A 138 -37.86 1.23 3.50
N GLY A 139 -37.85 0.16 4.28
CA GLY A 139 -37.04 -1.03 4.05
C GLY A 139 -37.76 -2.34 4.33
N PRO A 140 -37.15 -3.49 3.99
CA PRO A 140 -37.70 -4.82 4.22
C PRO A 140 -37.60 -5.27 5.69
N PHE A 141 -36.95 -4.50 6.54
CA PHE A 141 -36.78 -4.70 7.98
C PHE A 141 -36.56 -3.34 8.65
N PRO A 142 -36.68 -3.23 9.98
CA PRO A 142 -36.44 -1.96 10.69
C PRO A 142 -35.02 -1.45 10.47
N LEU A 143 -34.88 -0.15 10.17
CA LEU A 143 -33.62 0.53 9.95
C LEU A 143 -33.52 1.76 10.83
N LEU A 144 -32.29 2.12 11.26
CA LEU A 144 -32.06 3.32 12.05
C LEU A 144 -31.98 4.55 11.14
N ASP A 145 -32.89 5.50 11.34
CA ASP A 145 -32.82 6.83 10.72
C ASP A 145 -32.10 7.80 11.65
N ILE A 146 -31.10 8.50 11.12
CA ILE A 146 -30.20 9.35 11.87
C ILE A 146 -30.20 10.76 11.30
N VAL A 147 -30.46 11.74 12.15
CA VAL A 147 -30.24 13.15 11.83
C VAL A 147 -28.86 13.58 12.33
N PRO A 148 -27.91 13.97 11.44
CA PRO A 148 -26.55 14.30 11.83
C PRO A 148 -26.47 15.56 12.68
N GLY A 149 -25.77 15.49 13.82
CA GLY A 149 -25.44 16.61 14.67
C GLY A 149 -24.19 17.39 14.20
N PRO A 150 -23.81 18.47 14.89
CA PRO A 150 -22.67 19.30 14.49
C PRO A 150 -21.33 18.56 14.57
N TRP A 151 -21.12 17.67 15.56
CA TRP A 151 -19.90 16.87 15.68
C TRP A 151 -19.79 15.82 14.56
N TYR A 152 -20.90 15.21 14.17
CA TYR A 152 -20.93 14.30 13.01
C TYR A 152 -20.46 15.00 11.74
N LYS A 153 -20.93 16.24 11.48
CA LYS A 153 -20.48 17.05 10.32
C LYS A 153 -19.00 17.36 10.39
N LEU A 154 -18.49 17.75 11.56
CA LEU A 154 -17.05 17.99 11.77
C LEU A 154 -16.24 16.69 11.54
N HIS A 155 -16.70 15.57 12.12
CA HIS A 155 -16.08 14.26 11.92
C HIS A 155 -16.01 13.91 10.42
N THR A 156 -17.09 14.11 9.68
CA THR A 156 -17.14 13.85 8.24
C THR A 156 -16.12 14.68 7.47
N ILE A 157 -15.98 15.98 7.78
CA ILE A 157 -14.99 16.87 7.14
C ILE A 157 -13.56 16.36 7.42
N ILE A 158 -13.25 16.05 8.69
CA ILE A 158 -11.91 15.57 9.08
C ILE A 158 -11.64 14.19 8.43
N PHE A 159 -12.61 13.29 8.44
CA PHE A 159 -12.53 11.97 7.80
C PHE A 159 -12.11 12.09 6.34
N TYR A 160 -12.87 12.85 5.54
CA TYR A 160 -12.56 13.02 4.12
C TYR A 160 -11.25 13.79 3.90
N GLY A 161 -10.92 14.75 4.76
CA GLY A 161 -9.62 15.43 4.73
C GLY A 161 -8.46 14.45 4.88
N MET A 162 -8.53 13.53 5.85
CA MET A 162 -7.52 12.48 6.05
C MET A 162 -7.48 11.49 4.87
N VAL A 163 -8.64 11.12 4.34
CA VAL A 163 -8.74 10.21 3.18
C VAL A 163 -8.08 10.83 1.94
N VAL A 164 -8.39 12.09 1.63
CA VAL A 164 -7.81 12.83 0.50
C VAL A 164 -6.29 12.97 0.64
N LEU A 165 -5.80 13.32 1.83
CA LEU A 165 -4.34 13.41 2.09
C LEU A 165 -3.65 12.07 1.89
N GLY A 166 -4.27 10.97 2.31
CA GLY A 166 -3.77 9.61 2.08
C GLY A 166 -3.67 9.30 0.59
N TYR A 167 -4.73 9.53 -0.19
CA TYR A 167 -4.69 9.31 -1.64
C TYR A 167 -3.69 10.22 -2.35
N LEU A 168 -3.61 11.49 -1.98
CA LEU A 168 -2.60 12.39 -2.54
C LEU A 168 -1.18 11.84 -2.30
N SER A 169 -0.91 11.31 -1.10
CA SER A 169 0.36 10.66 -0.78
C SER A 169 0.62 9.45 -1.69
N LEU A 170 -0.37 8.59 -1.90
CA LEU A 170 -0.26 7.40 -2.75
C LEU A 170 -0.10 7.76 -4.24
N PHE A 171 -0.84 8.74 -4.76
CA PHE A 171 -0.72 9.17 -6.15
C PHE A 171 0.64 9.79 -6.46
N LEU A 172 1.16 10.62 -5.56
CA LEU A 172 2.52 11.18 -5.71
C LEU A 172 3.57 10.06 -5.69
N TYR A 173 3.39 9.04 -4.87
CA TYR A 173 4.28 7.87 -4.85
C TYR A 173 4.18 7.04 -6.13
N LEU A 174 2.97 6.81 -6.67
CA LEU A 174 2.74 6.12 -7.94
C LEU A 174 3.47 6.80 -9.11
N GLY A 175 3.45 8.14 -9.16
CA GLY A 175 4.14 8.92 -10.18
C GLY A 175 5.66 8.77 -10.15
N SER A 176 6.24 8.56 -8.97
CA SER A 176 7.68 8.40 -8.75
C SER A 176 8.16 6.95 -8.68
N SER A 177 7.24 5.97 -8.66
CA SER A 177 7.60 4.57 -8.47
C SER A 177 8.15 3.92 -9.74
N LYS A 178 9.22 3.10 -9.57
CA LYS A 178 9.79 2.29 -10.66
C LYS A 178 8.75 1.32 -11.23
N MET A 179 8.87 1.00 -12.51
CA MET A 179 7.90 0.21 -13.29
C MET A 179 7.56 -1.16 -12.67
N LEU A 180 8.54 -1.78 -11.97
CA LEU A 180 8.37 -3.06 -11.27
C LEU A 180 7.31 -3.06 -10.16
N PHE A 181 7.08 -1.92 -9.48
CA PHE A 181 6.17 -1.80 -8.35
C PHE A 181 4.82 -1.17 -8.72
N LYS A 182 4.68 -0.67 -9.96
CA LYS A 182 3.44 0.00 -10.39
C LYS A 182 2.20 -0.87 -10.25
N LYS A 183 2.30 -2.18 -10.56
CA LYS A 183 1.17 -3.11 -10.46
C LYS A 183 0.71 -3.32 -9.01
N GLN A 184 1.65 -3.47 -8.07
CA GLN A 184 1.35 -3.65 -6.65
C GLN A 184 0.73 -2.37 -6.07
N ASN A 185 1.34 -1.21 -6.34
CA ASN A 185 0.87 0.09 -5.89
C ASN A 185 -0.51 0.42 -6.48
N LEU A 186 -0.72 0.14 -7.77
CA LEU A 186 -2.01 0.33 -8.43
C LEU A 186 -3.10 -0.55 -7.80
N LEU A 187 -2.79 -1.79 -7.45
CA LEU A 187 -3.75 -2.69 -6.82
C LEU A 187 -4.21 -2.14 -5.46
N VAL A 188 -3.29 -1.61 -4.64
CA VAL A 188 -3.63 -0.99 -3.35
C VAL A 188 -4.53 0.22 -3.57
N VAL A 189 -4.18 1.12 -4.48
CA VAL A 189 -4.98 2.32 -4.75
C VAL A 189 -6.37 1.94 -5.26
N VAL A 190 -6.47 1.06 -6.26
CA VAL A 190 -7.76 0.67 -6.85
C VAL A 190 -8.65 -0.06 -5.82
N SER A 191 -8.08 -0.99 -5.04
CA SER A 191 -8.87 -1.73 -4.05
C SER A 191 -9.43 -0.83 -2.96
N THR A 192 -8.69 0.17 -2.52
CA THR A 192 -9.12 1.10 -1.46
C THR A 192 -10.06 2.19 -1.98
N LEU A 193 -10.09 2.47 -3.29
CA LEU A 193 -11.06 3.39 -3.90
C LEU A 193 -12.50 2.84 -3.84
N ILE A 194 -12.69 1.51 -3.80
CA ILE A 194 -14.03 0.91 -3.79
C ILE A 194 -14.87 1.38 -2.60
N PRO A 195 -14.42 1.24 -1.32
CA PRO A 195 -15.20 1.73 -0.18
C PRO A 195 -15.37 3.25 -0.19
N LEU A 196 -14.38 4.01 -0.67
CA LEU A 196 -14.49 5.46 -0.77
C LEU A 196 -15.59 5.87 -1.74
N LEU A 197 -15.64 5.27 -2.94
CA LEU A 197 -16.68 5.58 -3.93
C LEU A 197 -18.06 5.20 -3.41
N VAL A 198 -18.21 4.03 -2.79
CA VAL A 198 -19.46 3.60 -2.18
C VAL A 198 -19.89 4.56 -1.06
N ASN A 199 -18.97 4.97 -0.20
CA ASN A 199 -19.27 5.88 0.90
C ASN A 199 -19.66 7.29 0.39
N ILE A 200 -19.01 7.79 -0.67
CA ILE A 200 -19.39 9.06 -1.32
C ILE A 200 -20.82 8.97 -1.89
N THR A 201 -21.18 7.87 -2.54
CA THR A 201 -22.54 7.71 -3.07
C THR A 201 -23.59 7.68 -1.96
N TYR A 202 -23.24 7.06 -0.81
CA TYR A 202 -24.11 7.01 0.36
C TYR A 202 -24.30 8.38 1.03
N ILE A 203 -23.20 9.13 1.28
CA ILE A 203 -23.26 10.38 2.07
C ILE A 203 -23.67 11.58 1.24
N PHE A 204 -23.18 11.72 0.00
CA PHE A 204 -23.34 12.95 -0.78
C PHE A 204 -24.36 12.85 -1.91
N LEU A 205 -24.57 11.65 -2.49
CA LEU A 205 -25.46 11.47 -3.63
C LEU A 205 -26.80 10.87 -3.24
N ASP A 206 -26.97 10.49 -1.98
CA ASP A 206 -28.17 9.83 -1.43
C ASP A 206 -28.61 8.59 -2.25
N LEU A 207 -27.67 7.96 -2.92
CA LEU A 207 -27.88 6.72 -3.67
C LEU A 207 -27.78 5.52 -2.72
N ARG A 208 -28.88 5.20 -2.07
CA ARG A 208 -28.97 4.16 -1.04
C ARG A 208 -30.00 3.12 -1.43
N PRO A 209 -29.69 1.82 -1.39
CA PRO A 209 -30.72 0.82 -1.38
C PRO A 209 -31.51 0.96 -0.07
N TYR A 210 -32.83 1.01 -0.16
CA TYR A 210 -33.71 1.15 1.01
C TYR A 210 -33.35 2.34 1.93
N HIS A 211 -33.10 3.51 1.39
CA HIS A 211 -32.81 4.81 2.03
C HIS A 211 -31.76 4.84 3.15
N HIS A 212 -31.69 3.83 4.03
CA HIS A 212 -30.86 3.87 5.24
C HIS A 212 -29.73 2.82 5.30
N ILE A 213 -29.64 1.89 4.33
CA ILE A 213 -28.58 0.87 4.34
C ILE A 213 -27.25 1.47 3.83
N ASP A 214 -26.23 1.45 4.67
CA ASP A 214 -24.85 1.79 4.30
C ASP A 214 -24.14 0.59 3.64
N LEU A 215 -23.77 0.72 2.37
CA LEU A 215 -23.02 -0.31 1.65
C LEU A 215 -21.50 -0.25 1.88
N THR A 216 -21.00 0.74 2.59
CA THR A 216 -19.56 0.92 2.83
C THR A 216 -18.92 -0.29 3.53
N PRO A 217 -19.52 -0.90 4.57
CA PRO A 217 -18.96 -2.10 5.20
C PRO A 217 -18.81 -3.29 4.23
N PHE A 218 -19.76 -3.47 3.31
CA PHE A 218 -19.68 -4.50 2.26
C PHE A 218 -18.51 -4.22 1.30
N ALA A 219 -18.29 -2.97 0.94
CA ALA A 219 -17.18 -2.55 0.09
C ALA A 219 -15.81 -2.80 0.74
N PHE A 220 -15.69 -2.64 2.05
CA PHE A 220 -14.47 -3.02 2.78
C PHE A 220 -14.17 -4.52 2.73
N LEU A 221 -15.20 -5.37 2.78
CA LEU A 221 -15.04 -6.82 2.66
C LEU A 221 -14.56 -7.21 1.24
N ILE A 222 -15.09 -6.56 0.20
CA ILE A 222 -14.61 -6.73 -1.18
C ILE A 222 -13.13 -6.31 -1.28
N THR A 223 -12.78 -5.16 -0.70
CA THR A 223 -11.40 -4.67 -0.65
C THR A 223 -10.47 -5.66 0.07
N ALA A 224 -10.88 -6.19 1.21
CA ALA A 224 -10.12 -7.20 1.96
C ALA A 224 -9.87 -8.45 1.10
N PHE A 225 -10.86 -8.91 0.35
CA PHE A 225 -10.72 -10.04 -0.58
C PHE A 225 -9.72 -9.74 -1.72
N ILE A 226 -9.82 -8.57 -2.36
CA ILE A 226 -8.90 -8.15 -3.44
C ILE A 226 -7.47 -8.08 -2.92
N VAL A 227 -7.27 -7.51 -1.73
CA VAL A 227 -5.95 -7.41 -1.10
C VAL A 227 -5.41 -8.80 -0.72
N ALA A 228 -6.25 -9.70 -0.20
CA ALA A 228 -5.88 -11.08 0.07
C ALA A 228 -5.37 -11.78 -1.20
N MET A 229 -6.10 -11.65 -2.31
CA MET A 229 -5.68 -12.18 -3.62
C MET A 229 -4.38 -11.55 -4.10
N GLY A 230 -4.20 -10.25 -3.88
CA GLY A 230 -2.96 -9.54 -4.20
C GLY A 230 -1.76 -10.05 -3.38
N LEU A 231 -1.96 -10.33 -2.09
CA LEU A 231 -0.94 -10.92 -1.22
C LEU A 231 -0.51 -12.30 -1.69
N LEU A 232 -1.47 -13.15 -2.08
CA LEU A 232 -1.22 -14.53 -2.49
C LEU A 232 -0.61 -14.63 -3.89
N LYS A 233 -1.07 -13.82 -4.85
CA LYS A 233 -0.67 -13.93 -6.26
C LYS A 233 0.43 -12.99 -6.70
N VAL A 234 0.50 -11.79 -6.13
CA VAL A 234 1.39 -10.70 -6.58
C VAL A 234 2.49 -10.40 -5.56
N GLY A 235 2.45 -11.01 -4.37
CA GLY A 235 3.36 -10.68 -3.28
C GLY A 235 3.24 -9.21 -2.86
N LEU A 236 2.01 -8.72 -2.65
CA LEU A 236 1.65 -7.31 -2.51
C LEU A 236 2.51 -6.53 -1.51
N PHE A 237 2.95 -7.17 -0.44
CA PHE A 237 3.84 -6.60 0.56
C PHE A 237 5.20 -7.32 0.62
N ASP A 238 5.58 -8.03 -0.45
CA ASP A 238 6.91 -8.60 -0.52
C ASP A 238 7.93 -7.48 -0.75
N LEU A 239 8.72 -7.22 0.29
CA LEU A 239 9.77 -6.19 0.27
C LEU A 239 11.12 -6.76 -0.15
N SER A 240 11.18 -8.06 -0.44
CA SER A 240 12.37 -8.66 -1.07
C SER A 240 12.78 -7.86 -2.32
N PRO A 241 11.86 -7.43 -3.21
CA PRO A 241 12.21 -6.56 -4.34
C PRO A 241 12.78 -5.19 -3.92
N ILE A 242 12.19 -4.53 -2.89
CA ILE A 242 12.66 -3.21 -2.42
C ILE A 242 14.04 -3.33 -1.77
N ALA A 243 14.23 -4.35 -0.92
CA ALA A 243 15.52 -4.61 -0.30
C ALA A 243 16.58 -4.95 -1.36
N ARG A 244 16.25 -5.78 -2.35
CA ARG A 244 17.13 -6.08 -3.50
C ARG A 244 17.47 -4.83 -4.30
N ALA A 245 16.47 -4.01 -4.66
CA ALA A 245 16.69 -2.77 -5.38
C ALA A 245 17.58 -1.80 -4.58
N LYS A 246 17.38 -1.71 -3.25
CA LYS A 246 18.23 -0.89 -2.38
C LYS A 246 19.67 -1.41 -2.30
N VAL A 247 19.85 -2.73 -2.19
CA VAL A 247 21.18 -3.36 -2.19
C VAL A 247 21.85 -3.12 -3.54
N ILE A 248 21.17 -3.37 -4.64
CA ILE A 248 21.70 -3.15 -6.01
C ILE A 248 22.07 -1.68 -6.21
N ASN A 249 21.27 -0.72 -5.74
CA ASN A 249 21.56 0.72 -5.84
C ASN A 249 22.71 1.18 -4.92
N GLN A 250 23.01 0.43 -3.85
CA GLN A 250 24.15 0.71 -2.95
C GLN A 250 25.44 0.01 -3.39
N MET A 251 25.39 -0.86 -4.40
CA MET A 251 26.60 -1.46 -4.96
C MET A 251 27.46 -0.38 -5.61
N LYS A 252 28.78 -0.46 -5.37
CA LYS A 252 29.76 0.41 -6.04
C LYS A 252 29.94 0.05 -7.51
N ASP A 253 29.77 -1.24 -7.82
CA ASP A 253 29.85 -1.75 -9.19
C ASP A 253 28.61 -1.35 -9.99
N GLY A 254 28.80 -1.02 -11.25
CA GLY A 254 27.70 -0.73 -12.18
C GLY A 254 26.93 -2.00 -12.49
N PHE A 255 25.61 -1.99 -12.28
CA PHE A 255 24.71 -3.11 -12.60
C PHE A 255 23.71 -2.69 -13.66
N VAL A 256 23.53 -3.52 -14.70
CA VAL A 256 22.51 -3.33 -15.72
C VAL A 256 21.84 -4.66 -16.07
N LEU A 257 20.53 -4.62 -16.29
CA LEU A 257 19.71 -5.72 -16.79
C LEU A 257 19.24 -5.40 -18.21
N VAL A 258 19.46 -6.32 -19.13
CA VAL A 258 19.02 -6.19 -20.52
C VAL A 258 18.02 -7.27 -20.89
N ASP A 259 17.06 -6.93 -21.74
CA ASP A 259 16.12 -7.87 -22.31
C ASP A 259 16.78 -8.76 -23.39
N PRO A 260 16.11 -9.80 -23.93
CA PRO A 260 16.66 -10.65 -24.99
C PRO A 260 16.99 -9.89 -26.29
N MET A 261 16.49 -8.67 -26.46
CA MET A 261 16.78 -7.79 -27.60
C MET A 261 17.94 -6.81 -27.31
N GLY A 262 18.60 -6.90 -26.14
CA GLY A 262 19.69 -6.05 -25.74
C GLY A 262 19.26 -4.66 -25.24
N ARG A 263 17.98 -4.43 -24.96
CA ARG A 263 17.49 -3.15 -24.42
C ARG A 263 17.56 -3.17 -22.89
N ILE A 264 17.94 -2.04 -22.34
CA ILE A 264 18.10 -1.87 -20.90
C ILE A 264 16.72 -1.84 -20.23
N SER A 265 16.48 -2.78 -19.32
CA SER A 265 15.25 -2.90 -18.55
C SER A 265 15.38 -2.39 -17.10
N ASP A 266 16.59 -2.51 -16.50
CA ASP A 266 16.86 -2.02 -15.13
C ASP A 266 18.38 -1.75 -14.98
N PHE A 267 18.75 -0.86 -14.03
CA PHE A 267 20.14 -0.54 -13.70
C PHE A 267 20.24 0.15 -12.35
N ASN A 268 21.46 0.23 -11.79
CA ASN A 268 21.71 0.91 -10.52
C ASN A 268 22.33 2.31 -10.72
N THR A 269 22.42 3.06 -9.61
CA THR A 269 23.01 4.42 -9.60
C THR A 269 24.45 4.43 -10.08
N SER A 270 25.26 3.41 -9.75
CA SER A 270 26.65 3.34 -10.22
C SER A 270 26.76 3.21 -11.72
N PHE A 271 25.80 2.54 -12.37
CA PHE A 271 25.76 2.47 -13.83
C PHE A 271 25.41 3.81 -14.48
N THR A 272 24.54 4.65 -13.88
CA THR A 272 24.27 6.01 -14.39
C THR A 272 25.50 6.89 -14.36
N VAL A 273 26.28 6.80 -13.29
CA VAL A 273 27.56 7.51 -13.14
C VAL A 273 28.57 7.05 -14.19
N LEU A 274 28.67 5.74 -14.43
CA LEU A 274 29.57 5.14 -15.41
C LEU A 274 29.24 5.60 -16.83
N VAL A 275 27.96 5.65 -17.20
CA VAL A 275 27.52 6.06 -18.55
C VAL A 275 27.47 7.59 -18.70
N GLY A 276 27.29 8.33 -17.60
CA GLY A 276 27.21 9.81 -17.63
C GLY A 276 25.92 10.34 -18.28
N LYS A 277 24.83 9.55 -18.28
CA LYS A 277 23.52 9.92 -18.88
C LYS A 277 22.41 9.91 -17.84
N ALA A 278 21.34 10.67 -18.08
CA ALA A 278 20.16 10.68 -17.22
C ALA A 278 19.35 9.37 -17.34
N GLU A 279 18.60 8.99 -16.29
CA GLU A 279 17.82 7.73 -16.26
C GLU A 279 16.85 7.57 -17.44
N ASN A 280 16.20 8.65 -17.87
CA ASN A 280 15.28 8.68 -19.00
C ASN A 280 15.97 8.43 -20.38
N GLU A 281 17.28 8.65 -20.46
CA GLU A 281 18.08 8.40 -21.66
C GLU A 281 18.69 6.99 -21.67
N ILE A 282 18.54 6.24 -20.59
CA ILE A 282 19.11 4.89 -20.43
C ILE A 282 18.04 3.81 -20.63
N VAL A 283 16.88 3.98 -19.99
CA VAL A 283 15.79 2.98 -20.03
C VAL A 283 15.27 2.76 -21.44
N GLY A 284 15.17 1.49 -21.86
CA GLY A 284 14.62 1.09 -23.15
C GLY A 284 15.55 1.24 -24.34
N ASN A 285 16.69 1.92 -24.18
CA ASN A 285 17.69 2.03 -25.23
C ASN A 285 18.58 0.78 -25.29
N SER A 286 19.16 0.53 -26.46
CA SER A 286 20.13 -0.56 -26.62
C SER A 286 21.38 -0.27 -25.79
N ILE A 287 21.86 -1.28 -25.07
CA ILE A 287 23.11 -1.14 -24.33
C ILE A 287 24.30 -0.88 -25.25
N ALA A 288 24.26 -1.39 -26.49
CA ALA A 288 25.29 -1.13 -27.52
C ALA A 288 25.39 0.35 -27.86
N ASP A 289 24.29 1.11 -27.83
CA ASP A 289 24.28 2.55 -28.21
C ASP A 289 24.87 3.42 -27.08
N LEU A 290 25.04 2.90 -25.88
CA LEU A 290 25.62 3.65 -24.76
C LEU A 290 27.13 3.56 -24.66
N PHE A 291 27.73 2.54 -25.28
CA PHE A 291 29.19 2.34 -25.32
C PHE A 291 29.69 2.51 -26.74
N LYS A 292 30.77 3.26 -26.91
CA LYS A 292 31.37 3.54 -28.23
C LYS A 292 32.01 2.30 -28.88
N GLU A 293 32.12 1.20 -28.19
CA GLU A 293 32.65 -0.08 -28.65
C GLU A 293 31.51 -1.07 -28.93
N ASN A 294 31.67 -1.96 -29.92
CA ASN A 294 30.69 -2.99 -30.24
C ASN A 294 30.53 -3.96 -29.06
N LEU A 295 29.45 -3.78 -28.29
CA LEU A 295 29.17 -4.56 -27.09
C LEU A 295 28.88 -6.05 -27.40
N SER A 296 28.49 -6.38 -28.66
CA SER A 296 28.39 -7.75 -29.12
C SER A 296 29.70 -8.51 -28.99
N ASP A 297 30.85 -7.86 -29.24
CA ASP A 297 32.17 -8.44 -29.06
C ASP A 297 32.58 -8.52 -27.59
N LEU A 298 31.98 -7.67 -26.74
CA LEU A 298 32.18 -7.65 -25.27
C LEU A 298 31.40 -8.74 -24.56
N LEU A 299 30.23 -9.12 -25.07
CA LEU A 299 29.36 -10.15 -24.49
C LEU A 299 29.76 -11.58 -24.91
N LEU A 300 30.62 -11.72 -25.93
CA LEU A 300 31.11 -13.04 -26.40
C LEU A 300 32.34 -13.54 -25.62
N GLY A 301 32.93 -12.74 -24.73
CA GLY A 301 34.11 -13.13 -23.92
C GLY A 301 33.86 -12.94 -22.43
N SER A 302 34.18 -13.94 -21.60
CA SER A 302 34.25 -13.79 -20.15
C SER A 302 35.45 -12.92 -19.75
N ASP A 303 35.27 -12.00 -18.78
CA ASP A 303 36.31 -11.24 -18.07
C ASP A 303 37.08 -10.20 -18.92
N LYS A 304 36.39 -9.48 -19.83
CA LYS A 304 37.01 -8.39 -20.60
C LYS A 304 37.07 -7.10 -19.77
N ILE A 305 38.22 -6.40 -19.85
CA ILE A 305 38.39 -5.07 -19.25
C ILE A 305 38.16 -4.00 -20.32
N ILE A 306 37.25 -3.08 -20.04
CA ILE A 306 37.02 -1.88 -20.88
C ILE A 306 37.51 -0.64 -20.17
N LYS A 307 37.89 0.41 -20.96
CA LYS A 307 38.20 1.74 -20.42
C LYS A 307 37.04 2.69 -20.74
N GLN A 308 36.45 3.29 -19.71
CA GLN A 308 35.38 4.30 -19.86
C GLN A 308 35.63 5.43 -18.83
N ASN A 309 35.59 6.69 -19.29
CA ASN A 309 35.76 7.87 -18.44
C ASN A 309 37.01 7.82 -17.52
N ASP A 310 38.16 7.38 -18.08
CA ASP A 310 39.43 7.16 -17.37
C ASP A 310 39.44 6.07 -16.25
N HIS A 311 38.37 5.30 -16.12
CA HIS A 311 38.29 4.12 -15.26
C HIS A 311 38.36 2.83 -16.09
N TYR A 312 38.86 1.76 -15.45
CA TYR A 312 38.91 0.41 -16.02
C TYR A 312 37.85 -0.44 -15.35
N TYR A 313 36.96 -1.04 -16.17
CA TYR A 313 35.88 -1.90 -15.70
C TYR A 313 36.03 -3.31 -16.23
N GLU A 314 36.03 -4.27 -15.31
CA GLU A 314 35.93 -5.70 -15.62
C GLU A 314 34.47 -6.08 -15.79
N LEU A 315 34.11 -6.65 -16.94
CA LEU A 315 32.73 -7.03 -17.24
C LEU A 315 32.51 -8.50 -16.92
N SER A 316 31.42 -8.76 -16.18
CA SER A 316 30.88 -10.10 -16.05
C SER A 316 29.40 -10.10 -16.44
N HIS A 317 28.95 -11.13 -17.13
CA HIS A 317 27.56 -11.27 -17.54
C HIS A 317 26.99 -12.63 -17.15
N VAL A 318 25.68 -12.63 -16.80
CA VAL A 318 24.95 -13.86 -16.46
C VAL A 318 23.62 -13.85 -17.21
N ALA A 319 23.39 -14.91 -17.99
CA ALA A 319 22.08 -15.10 -18.66
C ALA A 319 21.02 -15.45 -17.62
N ILE A 320 19.86 -14.79 -17.70
CA ILE A 320 18.73 -15.04 -16.83
C ILE A 320 17.70 -15.88 -17.59
N ASN A 321 17.49 -17.10 -17.10
CA ASN A 321 16.57 -18.05 -17.68
C ASN A 321 15.39 -18.31 -16.73
N GLU A 322 14.17 -18.23 -17.23
CA GLU A 322 12.96 -18.64 -16.51
C GLU A 322 12.27 -19.77 -17.28
N ARG A 323 12.00 -20.91 -16.60
CA ARG A 323 11.35 -22.08 -17.20
C ARG A 323 11.95 -22.50 -18.56
N ARG A 324 13.29 -22.47 -18.69
CA ARG A 324 14.07 -22.76 -19.91
C ARG A 324 13.93 -21.73 -21.04
N LYS A 325 13.32 -20.57 -20.78
CA LYS A 325 13.27 -19.44 -21.73
C LYS A 325 14.24 -18.37 -21.27
N ASN A 326 15.10 -17.88 -22.19
CA ASN A 326 15.96 -16.74 -21.91
C ASN A 326 15.07 -15.49 -21.78
N ILE A 327 15.10 -14.84 -20.61
CA ILE A 327 14.33 -13.63 -20.31
C ILE A 327 15.21 -12.38 -20.29
N GLY A 328 16.54 -12.52 -20.46
CA GLY A 328 17.48 -11.42 -20.50
C GLY A 328 18.86 -11.78 -19.95
N GLN A 329 19.67 -10.78 -19.74
CA GLN A 329 21.02 -10.92 -19.18
C GLN A 329 21.27 -9.82 -18.14
N SER A 330 21.97 -10.14 -17.06
CA SER A 330 22.54 -9.15 -16.15
C SER A 330 24.02 -8.94 -16.48
N ILE A 331 24.46 -7.69 -16.51
CA ILE A 331 25.84 -7.31 -16.75
C ILE A 331 26.31 -6.51 -15.55
N LEU A 332 27.47 -6.89 -15.01
CA LEU A 332 28.13 -6.20 -13.90
C LEU A 332 29.41 -5.54 -14.41
N PHE A 333 29.59 -4.28 -14.09
CA PHE A 333 30.76 -3.45 -14.39
C PHE A 333 31.53 -3.22 -13.09
N LYS A 334 32.53 -4.02 -12.82
CA LYS A 334 33.37 -3.91 -11.63
C LYS A 334 34.52 -2.94 -11.88
N ASP A 335 34.65 -1.88 -11.07
CA ASP A 335 35.77 -0.96 -11.16
C ASP A 335 37.05 -1.67 -10.70
N VAL A 336 38.03 -1.78 -11.62
CA VAL A 336 39.35 -2.39 -11.39
C VAL A 336 40.49 -1.41 -11.66
N THR A 337 40.21 -0.11 -11.65
CA THR A 337 41.15 0.96 -11.97
C THR A 337 42.41 0.88 -11.11
N ASP A 338 42.24 0.73 -9.78
CA ASP A 338 43.37 0.64 -8.87
C ASP A 338 44.25 -0.62 -9.13
N ARG A 339 43.60 -1.75 -9.44
CA ARG A 339 44.29 -3.00 -9.77
C ARG A 339 45.13 -2.85 -11.04
N VAL A 340 44.52 -2.30 -12.10
CA VAL A 340 45.21 -2.11 -13.38
C VAL A 340 46.38 -1.12 -13.27
N ASN A 341 46.20 -0.02 -12.55
CA ASN A 341 47.25 0.96 -12.33
C ASN A 341 48.39 0.40 -11.47
N SER A 342 48.11 -0.35 -10.41
CA SER A 342 49.08 -1.02 -9.60
C SER A 342 49.93 -2.03 -10.40
N ASP A 343 49.28 -2.85 -11.22
CA ASP A 343 49.94 -3.81 -12.12
C ASP A 343 50.84 -3.13 -13.15
N ARG A 344 50.42 -1.97 -13.68
CA ARG A 344 51.23 -1.17 -14.60
C ARG A 344 52.47 -0.60 -13.89
N ASN A 345 52.31 -0.05 -12.71
CA ASN A 345 53.43 0.50 -11.94
C ASN A 345 54.44 -0.59 -11.55
N LEU A 346 53.96 -1.77 -11.13
CA LEU A 346 54.83 -2.91 -10.84
C LEU A 346 55.61 -3.39 -12.09
N LYS A 347 54.99 -3.42 -13.27
CA LYS A 347 55.63 -3.76 -14.52
C LYS A 347 56.68 -2.70 -14.93
N ALA A 348 56.38 -1.41 -14.76
CA ALA A 348 57.33 -0.31 -15.05
C ALA A 348 58.57 -0.42 -14.12
N GLN A 349 58.37 -0.61 -12.83
CA GLN A 349 59.48 -0.80 -11.89
C GLN A 349 60.35 -2.03 -12.20
N ARG A 350 59.76 -3.13 -12.67
CA ARG A 350 60.51 -4.32 -13.08
C ARG A 350 61.37 -4.06 -14.32
N ILE A 351 60.91 -3.24 -15.25
CA ILE A 351 61.68 -2.88 -16.46
C ILE A 351 62.83 -1.95 -16.12
N GLU A 352 62.68 -1.04 -15.16
CA GLU A 352 63.76 -0.15 -14.68
C GLU A 352 64.84 -0.88 -13.89
N LEU A 353 64.57 -2.06 -13.34
CA LEU A 353 65.49 -2.88 -12.53
C LEU A 353 66.23 -3.96 -13.37
N GLN A 354 65.93 -4.09 -14.67
CA GLN A 354 66.60 -4.92 -15.63
C GLN A 354 67.55 -4.10 -16.52
#